data_18b614949374379607b096979100b81b
#
_entry.id   18b614949374379607b096979100b81b
#
_cell.length_a   1.000
_cell.length_b   1.000
_cell.length_c   1.000
_cell.angle_alpha   90.00
_cell.angle_beta   90.00
_cell.angle_gamma   90.00
#
_symmetry.space_group_name_H-M   'P 1'
#
loop_
_entity.id
_entity.type
_entity.pdbx_description
1 polymer ?
#
loop_
_entity_poly.entity_id
_entity_poly.type
_entity_poly.pdbx_seq_one_letter_code
_entity_poly.pdbx_strand_id
1 'polypeptide(L)'
;SAWDPAAGRISVISKALGDYTKFLPDRLKTGGEVIVEGPYGRFTFDDAKTRQVWIGGGVGITPFIAKMKELAATPDTKTVDLIHSTKDFSAEAVEMLKADAKAAGITIHILVDDRDGFLDGARLRDLVPDWKSASVWFCGPAGFGQALRSDLLANGLVVEDFHQELFEMR
;
A
#
# COMPACT_ATOMS: atom_id res chain seq x y z
N SER A 1 -2.54 -7.85 -2.47
CA SER A 1 -2.34 -9.15 -3.13
C SER A 1 -0.98 -9.71 -2.76
N ALA A 2 -0.83 -10.99 -2.74
CA ALA A 2 0.44 -11.65 -2.49
C ALA A 2 0.57 -12.90 -3.37
N TRP A 3 1.79 -13.18 -3.81
CA TRP A 3 2.15 -14.41 -4.51
C TRP A 3 3.00 -15.27 -3.59
N ASP A 4 2.60 -16.52 -3.42
CA ASP A 4 3.36 -17.54 -2.69
C ASP A 4 3.83 -18.59 -3.72
N PRO A 5 5.08 -18.49 -4.19
CA PRO A 5 5.59 -19.39 -5.23
C PRO A 5 5.73 -20.83 -4.72
N ALA A 6 5.99 -21.05 -3.45
CA ALA A 6 6.12 -22.38 -2.88
C ALA A 6 4.80 -23.14 -2.84
N ALA A 7 3.71 -22.43 -2.57
CA ALA A 7 2.34 -22.99 -2.57
C ALA A 7 1.63 -22.82 -3.93
N GLY A 8 2.22 -22.11 -4.90
CA GLY A 8 1.57 -21.76 -6.17
C GLY A 8 0.27 -20.97 -5.98
N ARG A 9 0.23 -20.07 -4.99
CA ARG A 9 -0.99 -19.41 -4.53
C ARG A 9 -0.92 -17.90 -4.67
N ILE A 10 -1.97 -17.31 -5.26
CA ILE A 10 -2.21 -15.86 -5.29
C ILE A 10 -3.30 -15.51 -4.28
N SER A 11 -3.06 -14.49 -3.47
CA SER A 11 -4.05 -13.91 -2.56
C SER A 11 -4.46 -12.53 -3.07
N VAL A 12 -5.76 -12.23 -3.06
CA VAL A 12 -6.33 -10.95 -3.48
C VAL A 12 -7.21 -10.41 -2.36
N ILE A 13 -7.12 -9.10 -2.09
CA ILE A 13 -8.01 -8.41 -1.16
C ILE A 13 -9.03 -7.63 -1.99
N SER A 14 -10.31 -7.83 -1.70
CA SER A 14 -11.41 -7.10 -2.32
C SER A 14 -12.22 -6.35 -1.26
N LYS A 15 -12.60 -5.10 -1.57
CA LYS A 15 -13.51 -4.31 -0.74
C LYS A 15 -14.89 -4.25 -1.40
N ALA A 16 -15.95 -4.46 -0.63
CA ALA A 16 -17.32 -4.45 -1.10
C ALA A 16 -17.84 -3.01 -1.32
N LEU A 17 -17.43 -2.39 -2.43
CA LEU A 17 -17.76 -0.99 -2.76
C LEU A 17 -18.79 -0.85 -3.88
N GLY A 18 -18.83 -1.77 -4.82
CA GLY A 18 -19.76 -1.77 -5.95
C GLY A 18 -20.67 -2.99 -5.96
N ASP A 19 -21.65 -3.00 -6.85
CA ASP A 19 -22.65 -4.07 -6.92
C ASP A 19 -22.02 -5.44 -7.17
N TYR A 20 -20.97 -5.50 -7.99
CA TYR A 20 -20.26 -6.75 -8.24
C TYR A 20 -19.51 -7.24 -6.99
N THR A 21 -18.74 -6.37 -6.34
CA THR A 21 -17.88 -6.73 -5.20
C THR A 21 -18.66 -7.02 -3.93
N LYS A 22 -19.87 -6.44 -3.77
CA LYS A 22 -20.78 -6.76 -2.65
C LYS A 22 -21.25 -8.21 -2.68
N PHE A 23 -21.51 -8.75 -3.87
CA PHE A 23 -21.99 -10.12 -4.04
C PHE A 23 -20.87 -11.14 -4.30
N LEU A 24 -19.62 -10.69 -4.28
CA LEU A 24 -18.48 -11.57 -4.53
C LEU A 24 -18.38 -12.75 -3.55
N PRO A 25 -18.59 -12.55 -2.22
CA PRO A 25 -18.58 -13.66 -1.26
C PRO A 25 -19.63 -14.75 -1.56
N ASP A 26 -20.81 -14.34 -2.07
CA ASP A 26 -21.88 -15.28 -2.39
C ASP A 26 -21.64 -16.04 -3.69
N ARG A 27 -20.87 -15.44 -4.60
CA ARG A 27 -20.54 -16.00 -5.93
C ARG A 27 -19.32 -16.90 -5.92
N LEU A 28 -18.33 -16.58 -5.08
CA LEU A 28 -17.11 -17.38 -4.97
C LEU A 28 -17.39 -18.62 -4.11
N LYS A 29 -17.10 -19.78 -4.68
CA LYS A 29 -17.18 -21.06 -3.97
C LYS A 29 -15.80 -21.70 -3.92
N THR A 30 -15.48 -22.28 -2.78
CA THR A 30 -14.24 -23.07 -2.65
C THR A 30 -14.21 -24.19 -3.71
N GLY A 31 -13.10 -24.27 -4.44
CA GLY A 31 -12.92 -25.20 -5.55
C GLY A 31 -13.50 -24.72 -6.89
N GLY A 32 -14.08 -23.51 -6.94
CA GLY A 32 -14.51 -22.89 -8.21
C GLY A 32 -13.31 -22.41 -9.03
N GLU A 33 -13.46 -22.48 -10.36
CA GLU A 33 -12.45 -21.94 -11.28
C GLU A 33 -12.58 -20.43 -11.39
N VAL A 34 -11.42 -19.75 -11.48
CA VAL A 34 -11.32 -18.29 -11.70
C VAL A 34 -10.29 -18.00 -12.78
N ILE A 35 -10.50 -16.94 -13.54
CA ILE A 35 -9.53 -16.46 -14.51
C ILE A 35 -8.77 -15.30 -13.86
N VAL A 36 -7.45 -15.37 -13.87
CA VAL A 36 -6.56 -14.31 -13.39
C VAL A 36 -5.79 -13.77 -14.58
N GLU A 37 -5.88 -12.48 -14.79
CA GLU A 37 -5.13 -11.76 -15.82
C GLU A 37 -4.12 -10.81 -15.18
N GLY A 38 -2.96 -10.66 -15.79
CA GLY A 38 -1.89 -9.77 -15.33
C GLY A 38 -0.50 -10.40 -15.46
N PRO A 39 0.53 -9.79 -14.87
CA PRO A 39 0.49 -8.53 -14.12
C PRO A 39 0.37 -7.31 -15.04
N TYR A 40 -0.32 -6.28 -14.56
CA TYR A 40 -0.44 -4.99 -15.23
C TYR A 40 0.16 -3.86 -14.36
N GLY A 41 0.55 -2.74 -14.98
CA GLY A 41 1.03 -1.55 -14.30
C GLY A 41 2.55 -1.47 -14.16
N ARG A 42 3.00 -0.40 -13.47
CA ARG A 42 4.42 -0.08 -13.27
C ARG A 42 4.77 0.16 -11.80
N PHE A 43 3.98 -0.37 -10.89
CA PHE A 43 4.18 -0.20 -9.46
C PHE A 43 5.16 -1.27 -8.94
N THR A 44 6.43 -1.11 -9.33
CA THR A 44 7.49 -2.13 -9.13
C THR A 44 8.36 -1.89 -7.90
N PHE A 45 8.31 -0.70 -7.30
CA PHE A 45 9.21 -0.22 -6.23
C PHE A 45 10.68 -0.10 -6.67
N ASP A 46 10.95 -0.20 -7.96
CA ASP A 46 12.29 -0.10 -8.52
C ASP A 46 12.62 1.36 -8.84
N ASP A 47 13.59 1.90 -8.14
CA ASP A 47 14.18 3.20 -8.37
C ASP A 47 15.61 3.25 -7.79
N ALA A 48 16.31 4.35 -8.05
CA ALA A 48 17.68 4.55 -7.57
C ALA A 48 17.78 5.00 -6.11
N LYS A 49 16.63 5.28 -5.45
CA LYS A 49 16.63 5.75 -4.06
C LYS A 49 16.80 4.58 -3.08
N THR A 50 17.66 4.79 -2.10
CA THR A 50 17.81 3.86 -0.98
C THR A 50 16.77 4.09 0.12
N ARG A 51 16.08 5.25 0.07
CA ARG A 51 15.02 5.65 1.00
C ARG A 51 13.68 5.66 0.29
N GLN A 52 12.68 5.00 0.84
CA GLN A 52 11.33 4.96 0.28
C GLN A 52 10.29 5.27 1.35
N VAL A 53 9.22 5.96 0.96
CA VAL A 53 8.01 6.16 1.74
C VAL A 53 6.84 5.52 0.99
N TRP A 54 6.23 4.53 1.59
CA TRP A 54 5.08 3.82 1.03
C TRP A 54 3.80 4.31 1.70
N ILE A 55 2.75 4.57 0.92
CA ILE A 55 1.49 5.10 1.44
C ILE A 55 0.33 4.29 0.87
N GLY A 56 -0.33 3.55 1.76
CA GLY A 56 -1.50 2.74 1.43
C GLY A 56 -2.80 3.37 1.95
N GLY A 57 -3.69 3.80 1.06
CA GLY A 57 -5.02 4.31 1.41
C GLY A 57 -6.08 3.20 1.37
N GLY A 58 -6.62 2.80 2.52
CA GLY A 58 -7.61 1.73 2.60
C GLY A 58 -7.12 0.42 1.95
N VAL A 59 -7.86 -0.12 0.97
CA VAL A 59 -7.47 -1.33 0.23
C VAL A 59 -6.17 -1.16 -0.56
N GLY A 60 -5.70 0.07 -0.77
CA GLY A 60 -4.41 0.38 -1.38
C GLY A 60 -3.19 -0.11 -0.60
N ILE A 61 -3.37 -0.72 0.56
CA ILE A 61 -2.31 -1.43 1.29
C ILE A 61 -1.80 -2.69 0.55
N THR A 62 -2.59 -3.24 -0.38
CA THR A 62 -2.34 -4.56 -0.97
C THR A 62 -1.01 -4.73 -1.71
N PRO A 63 -0.53 -3.79 -2.55
CA PRO A 63 0.78 -3.94 -3.20
C PRO A 63 1.92 -3.92 -2.19
N PHE A 64 1.78 -3.16 -1.10
CA PHE A 64 2.78 -3.10 -0.04
C PHE A 64 2.84 -4.39 0.77
N ILE A 65 1.70 -5.06 1.02
CA ILE A 65 1.67 -6.40 1.63
C ILE A 65 2.43 -7.39 0.75
N ALA A 66 2.20 -7.36 -0.56
CA ALA A 66 2.92 -8.22 -1.50
C ALA A 66 4.43 -7.98 -1.43
N LYS A 67 4.86 -6.70 -1.44
CA LYS A 67 6.28 -6.34 -1.37
C LYS A 67 6.90 -6.68 -0.02
N MET A 68 6.19 -6.49 1.10
CA MET A 68 6.65 -6.93 2.42
C MET A 68 6.95 -8.43 2.47
N LYS A 69 6.08 -9.25 1.88
CA LYS A 69 6.30 -10.72 1.82
C LYS A 69 7.50 -11.10 0.95
N GLU A 70 7.70 -10.39 -0.15
CA GLU A 70 8.89 -10.54 -0.98
C GLU A 70 10.17 -10.17 -0.21
N LEU A 71 10.18 -9.01 0.47
CA LEU A 71 11.32 -8.55 1.27
C LEU A 71 11.63 -9.46 2.45
N ALA A 72 10.63 -10.08 3.07
CA ALA A 72 10.85 -11.06 4.13
C ALA A 72 11.58 -12.32 3.62
N ALA A 73 11.34 -12.70 2.36
CA ALA A 73 12.02 -13.83 1.71
C ALA A 73 13.38 -13.43 1.10
N THR A 74 13.47 -12.20 0.57
CA THR A 74 14.66 -11.67 -0.13
C THR A 74 14.89 -10.22 0.34
N PRO A 75 15.61 -10.03 1.45
CA PRO A 75 15.85 -8.70 2.01
C PRO A 75 16.56 -7.76 1.03
N ASP A 76 16.14 -6.50 1.01
CA ASP A 76 16.77 -5.40 0.28
C ASP A 76 17.53 -4.47 1.24
N THR A 77 18.36 -3.60 0.70
CA THR A 77 19.13 -2.57 1.45
C THR A 77 18.35 -1.27 1.63
N LYS A 78 17.17 -1.15 1.06
CA LYS A 78 16.34 0.05 1.14
C LYS A 78 15.77 0.25 2.55
N THR A 79 15.76 1.50 3.00
CA THR A 79 15.08 1.91 4.23
C THR A 79 13.67 2.37 3.88
N VAL A 80 12.65 1.77 4.47
CA VAL A 80 11.25 2.00 4.11
C VAL A 80 10.43 2.37 5.34
N ASP A 81 9.62 3.43 5.22
CA ASP A 81 8.47 3.70 6.07
C ASP A 81 7.18 3.46 5.29
N LEU A 82 6.33 2.58 5.81
CA LEU A 82 4.98 2.36 5.31
C LEU A 82 3.97 3.08 6.17
N ILE A 83 3.18 3.97 5.58
CA ILE A 83 2.06 4.64 6.24
C ILE A 83 0.76 4.06 5.68
N HIS A 84 -0.03 3.42 6.53
CA HIS A 84 -1.36 2.93 6.17
C HIS A 84 -2.44 3.79 6.79
N SER A 85 -3.20 4.52 5.97
CA SER A 85 -4.37 5.32 6.39
C SER A 85 -5.66 4.60 6.00
N THR A 86 -6.53 4.37 6.98
CA THR A 86 -7.77 3.60 6.78
C THR A 86 -8.88 4.07 7.72
N LYS A 87 -10.14 3.94 7.26
CA LYS A 87 -11.32 4.08 8.13
C LYS A 87 -11.60 2.80 8.90
N ASP A 88 -11.28 1.66 8.29
CA ASP A 88 -11.63 0.36 8.84
C ASP A 88 -10.57 -0.08 9.85
N PHE A 89 -10.98 -0.34 11.08
CA PHE A 89 -10.12 -0.89 12.12
C PHE A 89 -10.42 -2.36 12.37
N SER A 90 -9.37 -3.19 12.30
CA SER A 90 -9.37 -4.57 12.75
C SER A 90 -8.08 -4.83 13.51
N ALA A 91 -8.18 -5.20 14.77
CA ALA A 91 -7.02 -5.51 15.61
C ALA A 91 -6.17 -6.64 15.00
N GLU A 92 -6.82 -7.67 14.47
CA GLU A 92 -6.17 -8.79 13.82
C GLU A 92 -5.39 -8.34 12.56
N ALA A 93 -6.01 -7.52 11.69
CA ALA A 93 -5.34 -6.99 10.50
C ALA A 93 -4.14 -6.09 10.86
N VAL A 94 -4.26 -5.29 11.91
CA VAL A 94 -3.17 -4.45 12.42
C VAL A 94 -1.98 -5.30 12.89
N GLU A 95 -2.24 -6.36 13.67
CA GLU A 95 -1.17 -7.24 14.15
C GLU A 95 -0.52 -8.03 12.99
N MET A 96 -1.29 -8.47 12.00
CA MET A 96 -0.75 -9.10 10.79
C MET A 96 0.15 -8.14 10.00
N LEU A 97 -0.28 -6.89 9.79
CA LEU A 97 0.51 -5.87 9.09
C LEU A 97 1.81 -5.56 9.84
N LYS A 98 1.76 -5.44 11.17
CA LYS A 98 2.97 -5.22 11.98
C LYS A 98 3.93 -6.41 11.91
N ALA A 99 3.41 -7.64 11.93
CA ALA A 99 4.22 -8.85 11.78
C ALA A 99 4.90 -8.90 10.40
N ASP A 100 4.15 -8.62 9.31
CA ASP A 100 4.69 -8.56 7.94
C ASP A 100 5.76 -7.47 7.81
N ALA A 101 5.53 -6.28 8.36
CA ALA A 101 6.49 -5.17 8.35
C ALA A 101 7.78 -5.53 9.13
N LYS A 102 7.64 -6.14 10.30
CA LYS A 102 8.77 -6.62 11.09
C LYS A 102 9.60 -7.67 10.34
N ALA A 103 8.93 -8.63 9.70
CA ALA A 103 9.60 -9.66 8.90
C ALA A 103 10.33 -9.08 7.69
N ALA A 104 9.77 -8.02 7.08
CA ALA A 104 10.37 -7.28 5.96
C ALA A 104 11.45 -6.26 6.38
N GLY A 105 11.66 -6.03 7.67
CA GLY A 105 12.63 -5.05 8.18
C GLY A 105 12.25 -3.59 7.92
N ILE A 106 10.94 -3.27 7.79
CA ILE A 106 10.45 -1.92 7.52
C ILE A 106 9.71 -1.32 8.73
N THR A 107 9.67 0.00 8.80
CA THR A 107 8.87 0.73 9.78
C THR A 107 7.43 0.89 9.27
N ILE A 108 6.43 0.65 10.13
CA ILE A 108 5.02 0.82 9.77
C ILE A 108 4.31 1.80 10.70
N HIS A 109 3.54 2.73 10.11
CA HIS A 109 2.65 3.66 10.78
C HIS A 109 1.22 3.37 10.34
N ILE A 110 0.33 3.05 11.29
CA ILE A 110 -1.08 2.75 10.99
C ILE A 110 -1.94 3.85 11.58
N LEU A 111 -2.65 4.56 10.72
CA LEU A 111 -3.54 5.67 11.04
C LEU A 111 -4.98 5.25 10.75
N VAL A 112 -5.80 5.23 11.80
CA VAL A 112 -7.24 4.99 11.68
C VAL A 112 -7.94 6.35 11.73
N ASP A 113 -8.64 6.72 10.66
CA ASP A 113 -9.16 8.08 10.43
C ASP A 113 -9.96 8.63 11.63
N ASP A 114 -10.87 7.83 12.22
CA ASP A 114 -11.72 8.26 13.34
C ASP A 114 -10.97 8.39 14.66
N ARG A 115 -9.83 7.73 14.81
CA ARG A 115 -9.01 7.74 16.03
C ARG A 115 -7.84 8.71 15.93
N ASP A 116 -7.14 8.65 14.81
CA ASP A 116 -5.85 9.30 14.62
C ASP A 116 -5.94 10.54 13.70
N GLY A 117 -7.09 10.74 13.03
CA GLY A 117 -7.26 11.75 11.98
C GLY A 117 -6.64 11.35 10.65
N PHE A 118 -6.91 12.15 9.62
CA PHE A 118 -6.43 11.89 8.27
C PHE A 118 -4.92 12.09 8.12
N LEU A 119 -4.33 11.35 7.18
CA LEU A 119 -2.98 11.61 6.71
C LEU A 119 -3.03 12.76 5.70
N ASP A 120 -2.28 13.83 5.97
CA ASP A 120 -1.96 14.90 5.02
C ASP A 120 -0.44 15.04 4.85
N GLY A 121 0.00 15.97 4.00
CA GLY A 121 1.42 16.16 3.75
C GLY A 121 2.19 16.68 4.96
N ALA A 122 1.59 17.52 5.81
CA ALA A 122 2.22 18.01 7.03
C ALA A 122 2.52 16.84 7.99
N ARG A 123 1.53 16.01 8.21
CA ARG A 123 1.66 14.84 9.07
C ARG A 123 2.64 13.80 8.52
N LEU A 124 2.67 13.62 7.20
CA LEU A 124 3.67 12.76 6.56
C LEU A 124 5.09 13.26 6.88
N ARG A 125 5.33 14.57 6.75
CA ARG A 125 6.63 15.17 7.01
C ARG A 125 7.06 15.04 8.48
N ASP A 126 6.09 15.08 9.40
CA ASP A 126 6.35 14.87 10.84
C ASP A 126 6.70 13.41 11.14
N LEU A 127 6.00 12.47 10.49
CA LEU A 127 6.23 11.03 10.66
C LEU A 127 7.55 10.57 10.04
N VAL A 128 7.95 11.18 8.92
CA VAL A 128 9.15 10.81 8.16
C VAL A 128 9.97 12.07 7.86
N PRO A 129 10.80 12.54 8.80
CA PRO A 129 11.54 13.81 8.66
C PRO A 129 12.48 13.89 7.46
N ASP A 130 13.00 12.75 6.99
CA ASP A 130 13.92 12.63 5.84
C ASP A 130 13.20 12.34 4.49
N TRP A 131 11.88 12.54 4.44
CA TRP A 131 11.02 12.27 3.28
C TRP A 131 11.50 12.89 1.95
N LYS A 132 12.21 14.03 1.99
CA LYS A 132 12.73 14.68 0.77
C LYS A 132 13.81 13.87 0.06
N SER A 133 14.50 13.01 0.77
CA SER A 133 15.52 12.12 0.19
C SER A 133 14.91 10.84 -0.38
N ALA A 134 13.65 10.58 -0.07
CA ALA A 134 12.94 9.37 -0.42
C ALA A 134 12.24 9.46 -1.78
N SER A 135 11.98 8.32 -2.37
CA SER A 135 10.88 8.17 -3.33
C SER A 135 9.58 7.80 -2.60
N VAL A 136 8.47 8.37 -3.05
CA VAL A 136 7.14 8.16 -2.47
C VAL A 136 6.34 7.24 -3.38
N TRP A 137 5.83 6.15 -2.83
CA TRP A 137 5.00 5.17 -3.53
C TRP A 137 3.60 5.17 -2.94
N PHE A 138 2.63 5.67 -3.70
CA PHE A 138 1.25 5.84 -3.25
C PHE A 138 0.31 4.86 -3.97
N CYS A 139 -0.52 4.16 -3.18
CA CYS A 139 -1.64 3.37 -3.71
C CYS A 139 -2.89 3.64 -2.89
N GLY A 140 -3.97 4.09 -3.55
CA GLY A 140 -5.20 4.44 -2.86
C GLY A 140 -6.14 5.33 -3.68
N PRO A 141 -7.13 5.97 -3.03
CA PRO A 141 -8.10 6.85 -3.70
C PRO A 141 -7.41 8.02 -4.43
N ALA A 142 -7.87 8.31 -5.64
CA ALA A 142 -7.26 9.33 -6.50
C ALA A 142 -7.16 10.72 -5.86
N GLY A 143 -8.24 11.19 -5.21
CA GLY A 143 -8.23 12.50 -4.54
C GLY A 143 -7.22 12.59 -3.40
N PHE A 144 -7.03 11.50 -2.66
CA PHE A 144 -6.03 11.43 -1.59
C PHE A 144 -4.60 11.49 -2.16
N GLY A 145 -4.31 10.69 -3.19
CA GLY A 145 -3.01 10.72 -3.86
C GLY A 145 -2.69 12.10 -4.47
N GLN A 146 -3.68 12.72 -5.09
CA GLN A 146 -3.53 14.05 -5.68
C GLN A 146 -3.22 15.14 -4.64
N ALA A 147 -3.90 15.11 -3.48
CA ALA A 147 -3.66 16.05 -2.38
C ALA A 147 -2.25 15.90 -1.80
N LEU A 148 -1.82 14.66 -1.52
CA LEU A 148 -0.47 14.38 -1.02
C LEU A 148 0.60 14.80 -2.04
N ARG A 149 0.43 14.40 -3.31
CA ARG A 149 1.34 14.77 -4.37
C ARG A 149 1.52 16.28 -4.49
N SER A 150 0.41 17.03 -4.52
CA SER A 150 0.44 18.49 -4.62
C SER A 150 1.17 19.14 -3.45
N ASP A 151 0.91 18.69 -2.23
CA ASP A 151 1.59 19.21 -1.02
C ASP A 151 3.09 18.88 -1.03
N LEU A 152 3.46 17.64 -1.29
CA LEU A 152 4.86 17.22 -1.26
C LEU A 152 5.70 17.91 -2.35
N LEU A 153 5.16 18.08 -3.56
CA LEU A 153 5.84 18.83 -4.63
C LEU A 153 5.99 20.30 -4.27
N ALA A 154 4.95 20.93 -3.70
CA ALA A 154 5.03 22.32 -3.22
C ALA A 154 6.07 22.52 -2.13
N ASN A 155 6.39 21.47 -1.37
CA ASN A 155 7.40 21.46 -0.32
C ASN A 155 8.77 20.90 -0.77
N GLY A 156 8.95 20.64 -2.09
CA GLY A 156 10.26 20.37 -2.69
C GLY A 156 10.56 18.90 -2.96
N LEU A 157 9.56 18.00 -2.99
CA LEU A 157 9.74 16.69 -3.58
C LEU A 157 9.93 16.83 -5.10
N VAL A 158 10.83 16.05 -5.66
CA VAL A 158 11.03 15.99 -7.12
C VAL A 158 9.87 15.20 -7.74
N VAL A 159 9.36 15.64 -8.88
CA VAL A 159 8.16 15.06 -9.50
C VAL A 159 8.34 13.59 -9.87
N GLU A 160 9.53 13.21 -10.29
CA GLU A 160 9.94 11.85 -10.65
C GLU A 160 9.99 10.90 -9.46
N ASP A 161 10.12 11.44 -8.24
CA ASP A 161 10.17 10.65 -7.01
C ASP A 161 8.78 10.34 -6.44
N PHE A 162 7.69 10.80 -7.08
CA PHE A 162 6.32 10.45 -6.67
C PHE A 162 5.68 9.46 -7.64
N HIS A 163 5.63 8.21 -7.22
CA HIS A 163 5.01 7.10 -7.95
C HIS A 163 3.61 6.81 -7.40
N GLN A 164 2.63 6.61 -8.28
CA GLN A 164 1.28 6.34 -7.84
C GLN A 164 0.58 5.31 -8.71
N GLU A 165 -0.23 4.49 -8.06
CA GLU A 165 -1.26 3.69 -8.70
C GLU A 165 -2.61 4.10 -8.12
N LEU A 166 -3.50 4.58 -8.99
CA LEU A 166 -4.79 5.12 -8.58
C LEU A 166 -5.88 4.08 -8.83
N PHE A 167 -6.73 3.89 -7.83
CA PHE A 167 -7.97 3.16 -8.03
C PHE A 167 -9.04 4.15 -8.52
N GLU A 168 -9.34 4.12 -9.80
CA GLU A 168 -10.52 4.76 -10.35
C GLU A 168 -11.68 3.77 -10.26
N MET A 169 -12.62 4.07 -9.37
CA MET A 169 -13.89 3.34 -9.35
C MET A 169 -14.72 3.82 -10.54
N ARG A 170 -14.93 2.95 -11.50
CA ARG A 170 -15.88 3.13 -12.61
C ARG A 170 -17.23 2.56 -12.23
#